data_b99f6637247fa87d39049d5f2dd75fdd
#
_entry.id   b99f6637247fa87d39049d5f2dd75fdd
#
_cell.length_a   1.000
_cell.length_b   1.000
_cell.length_c   1.000
_cell.angle_alpha   90.00
_cell.angle_beta   90.00
_cell.angle_gamma   90.00
#
_symmetry.space_group_name_H-M   'P 1'
#
loop_
_entity.id
_entity.type
_entity.pdbx_description
1 polymer ?
#
loop_
_entity_poly.entity_id
_entity_poly.type
_entity_poly.pdbx_seq_one_letter_code
_entity_poly.pdbx_strand_id
1 'polypeptide(L)'
;DEELTQWEAYVTKYFPNRTIPTATKARNRLHKEVDPVLLQDPEFRARHAEFRTKIALAIELVEEAIRCKVPFGVVVFDAWYLAEELVQVLARRRKDWISVLKTNRLLETASFHLRDANGWPLKLPSPHIAVEKLVPLIPAQAYRSLTVAEHTYWCFTLVVRIPTLGKVRIVVSFE
;
A
#
# COMPACT_ATOMS: atom_id res chain seq x y z
N ASP A 1 16.87 5.88 -10.42
CA ASP A 1 17.22 4.68 -11.21
C ASP A 1 18.71 4.39 -11.26
N GLU A 2 19.51 5.24 -10.60
CA GLU A 2 20.96 5.06 -10.46
C GLU A 2 21.31 3.76 -9.72
N GLU A 3 20.56 3.40 -8.71
CA GLU A 3 20.70 2.16 -7.94
C GLU A 3 20.42 0.89 -8.75
N LEU A 4 19.40 0.91 -9.61
CA LEU A 4 19.10 -0.22 -10.49
C LEU A 4 20.26 -0.45 -11.46
N THR A 5 20.82 0.62 -12.02
CA THR A 5 21.97 0.58 -12.90
C THR A 5 23.21 0.02 -12.19
N GLN A 6 23.42 0.39 -10.92
CA GLN A 6 24.53 -0.12 -10.11
C GLN A 6 24.36 -1.60 -9.78
N TRP A 7 23.17 -2.03 -9.33
CA TRP A 7 22.89 -3.45 -9.09
C TRP A 7 23.08 -4.29 -10.36
N GLU A 8 22.59 -3.81 -11.50
CA GLU A 8 22.78 -4.46 -12.80
C GLU A 8 24.26 -4.62 -13.16
N ALA A 9 25.08 -3.61 -12.84
CA ALA A 9 26.53 -3.68 -13.04
C ALA A 9 27.18 -4.79 -12.18
N TYR A 10 26.78 -4.91 -10.90
CA TYR A 10 27.27 -6.00 -10.04
C TYR A 10 26.78 -7.37 -10.51
N VAL A 11 25.52 -7.49 -10.92
CA VAL A 11 25.01 -8.74 -11.50
C VAL A 11 25.80 -9.13 -12.74
N THR A 12 26.07 -8.20 -13.63
CA THR A 12 26.85 -8.46 -14.84
C THR A 12 28.29 -8.86 -14.51
N LYS A 13 28.91 -8.23 -13.51
CA LYS A 13 30.27 -8.53 -13.06
C LYS A 13 30.39 -9.96 -12.51
N TYR A 14 29.48 -10.38 -11.65
CA TYR A 14 29.53 -11.66 -10.93
C TYR A 14 28.79 -12.81 -11.64
N PHE A 15 27.85 -12.48 -12.52
CA PHE A 15 27.01 -13.43 -13.24
C PHE A 15 26.94 -13.07 -14.74
N PRO A 16 28.05 -13.08 -15.48
CA PRO A 16 28.12 -12.55 -16.85
C PRO A 16 27.20 -13.27 -17.85
N ASN A 17 26.78 -14.50 -17.55
CA ASN A 17 25.87 -15.28 -18.39
C ASN A 17 24.39 -15.16 -17.99
N ARG A 18 24.06 -14.32 -17.01
CA ARG A 18 22.67 -14.12 -16.57
C ARG A 18 22.04 -12.94 -17.29
N THR A 19 20.89 -13.16 -17.88
CA THR A 19 20.07 -12.10 -18.46
C THR A 19 19.26 -11.41 -17.35
N ILE A 20 19.34 -10.09 -17.27
CA ILE A 20 18.55 -9.29 -16.32
C ILE A 20 17.16 -9.06 -16.91
N PRO A 21 16.10 -9.57 -16.28
CA PRO A 21 14.75 -9.43 -16.83
C PRO A 21 14.21 -8.01 -16.62
N THR A 22 13.43 -7.52 -17.58
CA THR A 22 12.73 -6.23 -17.48
C THR A 22 11.47 -6.32 -16.60
N ALA A 23 10.81 -7.48 -16.58
CA ALA A 23 9.62 -7.68 -15.79
C ALA A 23 9.90 -7.72 -14.28
N THR A 24 9.25 -6.87 -13.49
CA THR A 24 9.46 -6.71 -12.04
C THR A 24 9.41 -8.04 -11.27
N LYS A 25 8.44 -8.91 -11.57
CA LYS A 25 8.31 -10.21 -10.88
C LYS A 25 9.50 -11.14 -11.13
N ALA A 26 10.01 -11.15 -12.35
CA ALA A 26 11.19 -11.95 -12.71
C ALA A 26 12.46 -11.34 -12.11
N ARG A 27 12.58 -10.02 -12.11
CA ARG A 27 13.69 -9.30 -11.48
C ARG A 27 13.74 -9.56 -9.96
N ASN A 28 12.62 -9.52 -9.27
CA ASN A 28 12.55 -9.84 -7.84
C ASN A 28 12.94 -11.29 -7.51
N ARG A 29 12.73 -12.22 -8.44
CA ARG A 29 13.25 -13.59 -8.29
C ARG A 29 14.78 -13.60 -8.43
N LEU A 30 15.31 -12.90 -9.44
CA LEU A 30 16.75 -12.81 -9.64
C LEU A 30 17.44 -12.19 -8.43
N HIS A 31 16.89 -11.12 -7.83
CA HIS A 31 17.40 -10.55 -6.57
C HIS A 31 17.56 -11.61 -5.49
N LYS A 32 16.55 -12.46 -5.26
CA LYS A 32 16.62 -13.52 -4.25
C LYS A 32 17.73 -14.55 -4.51
N GLU A 33 18.07 -14.75 -5.77
CA GLU A 33 19.12 -15.71 -6.15
C GLU A 33 20.52 -15.10 -6.05
N VAL A 34 20.71 -13.85 -6.50
CA VAL A 34 22.04 -13.24 -6.66
C VAL A 34 22.48 -12.39 -5.48
N ASP A 35 21.56 -11.71 -4.78
CA ASP A 35 21.91 -10.81 -3.69
C ASP A 35 22.70 -11.48 -2.56
N PRO A 36 22.42 -12.74 -2.15
CA PRO A 36 23.24 -13.41 -1.15
C PRO A 36 24.70 -13.58 -1.55
N VAL A 37 24.99 -13.69 -2.85
CA VAL A 37 26.35 -13.77 -3.38
C VAL A 37 26.97 -12.38 -3.47
N LEU A 38 26.22 -11.39 -3.99
CA LEU A 38 26.68 -10.00 -4.10
C LEU A 38 27.00 -9.40 -2.72
N LEU A 39 26.28 -9.77 -1.67
CA LEU A 39 26.54 -9.33 -0.29
C LEU A 39 27.85 -9.85 0.30
N GLN A 40 28.55 -10.78 -0.37
CA GLN A 40 29.91 -11.18 -0.01
C GLN A 40 30.96 -10.16 -0.47
N ASP A 41 30.64 -9.35 -1.50
CA ASP A 41 31.48 -8.23 -1.92
C ASP A 41 31.37 -7.08 -0.89
N PRO A 42 32.48 -6.64 -0.28
CA PRO A 42 32.46 -5.59 0.74
C PRO A 42 31.90 -4.26 0.26
N GLU A 43 32.17 -3.89 -0.98
CA GLU A 43 31.70 -2.63 -1.56
C GLU A 43 30.19 -2.68 -1.83
N PHE A 44 29.70 -3.76 -2.43
CA PHE A 44 28.27 -3.97 -2.62
C PHE A 44 27.54 -3.99 -1.28
N ARG A 45 28.06 -4.71 -0.28
CA ARG A 45 27.47 -4.79 1.07
C ARG A 45 27.41 -3.42 1.74
N ALA A 46 28.44 -2.60 1.66
CA ALA A 46 28.45 -1.26 2.24
C ALA A 46 27.35 -0.38 1.61
N ARG A 47 27.26 -0.36 0.28
CA ARG A 47 26.23 0.39 -0.45
C ARG A 47 24.83 -0.14 -0.16
N HIS A 48 24.65 -1.46 -0.12
CA HIS A 48 23.37 -2.08 0.21
C HIS A 48 22.93 -1.77 1.64
N ALA A 49 23.86 -1.64 2.59
CA ALA A 49 23.57 -1.24 3.97
C ALA A 49 23.12 0.23 4.08
N GLU A 50 23.56 1.10 3.18
CA GLU A 50 23.12 2.50 3.10
C GLU A 50 21.74 2.65 2.43
N PHE A 51 21.32 1.63 1.66
CA PHE A 51 20.06 1.68 0.95
C PHE A 51 18.86 1.75 1.91
N ARG A 52 17.98 2.68 1.64
CA ARG A 52 16.69 2.84 2.34
C ARG A 52 15.54 2.73 1.35
N THR A 53 14.63 1.78 1.59
CA THR A 53 13.40 1.74 0.81
C THR A 53 12.58 3.01 1.07
N LYS A 54 11.75 3.41 0.10
CA LYS A 54 10.83 4.55 0.30
C LYS A 54 9.93 4.38 1.53
N ILE A 55 9.57 3.15 1.89
CA ILE A 55 8.78 2.85 3.10
C ILE A 55 9.62 3.10 4.36
N ALA A 56 10.89 2.64 4.37
CA ALA A 56 11.81 2.91 5.47
C ALA A 56 12.02 4.43 5.66
N LEU A 57 12.24 5.17 4.57
CA LEU A 57 12.36 6.63 4.61
C LEU A 57 11.09 7.30 5.13
N ALA A 58 9.91 6.84 4.71
CA ALA A 58 8.65 7.38 5.22
C ALA A 58 8.48 7.13 6.73
N ILE A 59 8.89 5.95 7.21
CA ILE A 59 8.88 5.62 8.63
C ILE A 59 9.86 6.52 9.39
N GLU A 60 11.09 6.70 8.90
CA GLU A 60 12.08 7.58 9.49
C GLU A 60 11.57 9.02 9.61
N LEU A 61 10.93 9.54 8.54
CA LEU A 61 10.33 10.88 8.55
C LEU A 61 9.22 11.03 9.59
N VAL A 62 8.35 10.04 9.73
CA VAL A 62 7.29 10.04 10.75
C VAL A 62 7.88 10.01 12.16
N GLU A 63 8.85 9.15 12.41
CA GLU A 63 9.51 9.05 13.72
C GLU A 63 10.28 10.33 14.04
N GLU A 64 10.92 10.93 13.05
CA GLU A 64 11.62 12.22 13.20
C GLU A 64 10.64 13.35 13.55
N ALA A 65 9.49 13.44 12.84
CA ALA A 65 8.46 14.43 13.15
C ALA A 65 7.94 14.28 14.59
N ILE A 66 7.77 13.04 15.06
CA ILE A 66 7.37 12.74 16.44
C ILE A 66 8.46 13.18 17.42
N ARG A 67 9.73 12.86 17.14
CA ARG A 67 10.88 13.23 17.95
C ARG A 67 11.02 14.74 18.07
N CYS A 68 10.79 15.44 16.97
CA CYS A 68 10.79 16.92 16.92
C CYS A 68 9.52 17.55 17.49
N LYS A 69 8.60 16.74 18.06
CA LYS A 69 7.32 17.20 18.65
C LYS A 69 6.45 18.01 17.68
N VAL A 70 6.50 17.69 16.39
CA VAL A 70 5.60 18.29 15.40
C VAL A 70 4.16 17.91 15.77
N PRO A 71 3.24 18.88 15.92
CA PRO A 71 1.86 18.59 16.30
C PRO A 71 1.06 18.09 15.08
N PHE A 72 0.83 16.77 14.99
CA PHE A 72 -0.05 16.17 14.00
C PHE A 72 -0.82 14.99 14.58
N GLY A 73 -2.04 14.79 14.11
CA GLY A 73 -2.89 13.65 14.48
C GLY A 73 -3.04 12.65 13.32
N VAL A 74 -2.97 13.16 12.09
CA VAL A 74 -3.22 12.39 10.86
C VAL A 74 -2.04 12.53 9.91
N VAL A 75 -1.65 11.41 9.28
CA VAL A 75 -0.66 11.39 8.20
C VAL A 75 -1.38 11.07 6.88
N VAL A 76 -1.19 11.92 5.88
CA VAL A 76 -1.75 11.72 4.54
C VAL A 76 -0.62 11.30 3.60
N PHE A 77 -0.82 10.22 2.86
CA PHE A 77 0.20 9.72 1.94
C PHE A 77 -0.41 9.03 0.72
N ASP A 78 0.37 8.95 -0.36
CA ASP A 78 -0.02 8.30 -1.59
C ASP A 78 -0.11 6.77 -1.45
N ALA A 79 -0.90 6.12 -2.33
CA ALA A 79 -1.06 4.68 -2.40
C ALA A 79 0.27 3.89 -2.52
N TRP A 80 1.34 4.54 -2.98
CA TRP A 80 2.68 3.97 -3.08
C TRP A 80 3.35 3.72 -1.73
N TYR A 81 2.92 4.44 -0.69
CA TYR A 81 3.39 4.30 0.68
C TYR A 81 2.47 3.43 1.54
N LEU A 82 1.33 2.96 1.00
CA LEU A 82 0.38 2.14 1.74
C LEU A 82 0.92 0.71 1.92
N ALA A 83 1.78 0.57 2.90
CA ALA A 83 2.44 -0.66 3.30
C ALA A 83 2.12 -0.99 4.76
N GLU A 84 2.13 -2.27 5.09
CA GLU A 84 1.82 -2.78 6.43
C GLU A 84 2.76 -2.17 7.48
N GLU A 85 4.05 -2.09 7.18
CA GLU A 85 5.09 -1.59 8.08
C GLU A 85 4.81 -0.14 8.51
N LEU A 86 4.48 0.74 7.57
CA LEU A 86 4.15 2.13 7.87
C LEU A 86 2.88 2.24 8.70
N VAL A 87 1.83 1.50 8.32
CA VAL A 87 0.55 1.50 9.05
C VAL A 87 0.73 1.01 10.48
N GLN A 88 1.54 -0.03 10.71
CA GLN A 88 1.85 -0.53 12.04
C GLN A 88 2.62 0.48 12.90
N VAL A 89 3.54 1.24 12.30
CA VAL A 89 4.25 2.32 13.01
C VAL A 89 3.26 3.40 13.43
N LEU A 90 2.40 3.87 12.53
CA LEU A 90 1.37 4.87 12.82
C LEU A 90 0.43 4.41 13.94
N ALA A 91 -0.04 3.17 13.87
CA ALA A 91 -0.91 2.58 14.90
C ALA A 91 -0.24 2.55 16.28
N ARG A 92 1.03 2.11 16.37
CA ARG A 92 1.81 2.11 17.62
C ARG A 92 1.99 3.51 18.18
N ARG A 93 2.11 4.52 17.31
CA ARG A 93 2.24 5.95 17.68
C ARG A 93 0.88 6.64 17.89
N ARG A 94 -0.25 5.90 17.79
CA ARG A 94 -1.62 6.43 17.93
C ARG A 94 -1.88 7.57 16.95
N LYS A 95 -1.40 7.43 15.73
CA LYS A 95 -1.62 8.37 14.64
C LYS A 95 -2.61 7.78 13.64
N ASP A 96 -3.57 8.57 13.23
CA ASP A 96 -4.46 8.21 12.13
C ASP A 96 -3.77 8.41 10.78
N TRP A 97 -4.32 7.82 9.74
CA TRP A 97 -3.80 7.97 8.40
C TRP A 97 -4.89 7.98 7.35
N ILE A 98 -4.61 8.64 6.24
CA ILE A 98 -5.45 8.68 5.04
C ILE A 98 -4.57 8.36 3.85
N SER A 99 -5.03 7.47 2.98
CA SER A 99 -4.35 7.13 1.74
C SER A 99 -5.34 6.69 0.69
N VAL A 100 -4.97 6.83 -0.57
CA VAL A 100 -5.70 6.25 -1.69
C VAL A 100 -5.54 4.74 -1.69
N LEU A 101 -6.65 4.02 -1.80
CA LEU A 101 -6.64 2.56 -1.89
C LEU A 101 -6.63 2.14 -3.37
N LYS A 102 -5.68 1.29 -3.75
CA LYS A 102 -5.62 0.73 -5.12
C LYS A 102 -6.86 -0.12 -5.39
N THR A 103 -7.42 0.00 -6.58
CA THR A 103 -8.67 -0.66 -6.99
C THR A 103 -8.59 -2.20 -7.00
N ASN A 104 -7.39 -2.75 -7.19
CA ASN A 104 -7.14 -4.20 -7.15
C ASN A 104 -6.90 -4.75 -5.72
N ARG A 105 -6.96 -3.91 -4.68
CA ARG A 105 -6.77 -4.37 -3.29
C ARG A 105 -7.91 -5.28 -2.88
N LEU A 106 -7.56 -6.39 -2.23
CA LEU A 106 -8.51 -7.37 -1.74
C LEU A 106 -9.05 -7.01 -0.37
N LEU A 107 -10.37 -7.14 -0.20
CA LEU A 107 -11.11 -6.95 1.03
C LEU A 107 -11.67 -8.29 1.50
N GLU A 108 -11.60 -8.58 2.80
CA GLU A 108 -12.20 -9.78 3.39
C GLU A 108 -13.73 -9.64 3.45
N THR A 109 -14.44 -10.46 2.68
CA THR A 109 -15.91 -10.36 2.56
C THR A 109 -16.65 -10.72 3.85
N ALA A 110 -16.06 -11.53 4.71
CA ALA A 110 -16.61 -11.85 6.03
C ALA A 110 -16.58 -10.66 7.03
N SER A 111 -15.81 -9.60 6.70
CA SER A 111 -15.63 -8.45 7.61
C SER A 111 -16.71 -7.38 7.50
N PHE A 112 -17.60 -7.47 6.51
CA PHE A 112 -18.64 -6.48 6.26
C PHE A 112 -19.86 -7.08 5.59
N HIS A 113 -20.96 -6.35 5.60
CA HIS A 113 -22.22 -6.75 4.96
C HIS A 113 -22.70 -5.62 4.06
N LEU A 114 -23.06 -5.96 2.82
CA LEU A 114 -23.78 -5.06 1.92
C LEU A 114 -25.21 -5.56 1.71
N ARG A 115 -26.10 -4.61 1.45
CA ARG A 115 -27.47 -4.88 1.05
C ARG A 115 -27.71 -4.34 -0.35
N ASP A 116 -28.56 -5.02 -1.10
CA ASP A 116 -29.00 -4.55 -2.42
C ASP A 116 -29.98 -3.37 -2.30
N ALA A 117 -30.48 -2.90 -3.45
CA ALA A 117 -31.46 -1.81 -3.52
C ALA A 117 -32.78 -2.11 -2.77
N ASN A 118 -33.11 -3.37 -2.57
CA ASN A 118 -34.32 -3.84 -1.87
C ASN A 118 -34.06 -4.11 -0.38
N GLY A 119 -32.83 -3.90 0.09
CA GLY A 119 -32.44 -4.15 1.48
C GLY A 119 -32.04 -5.59 1.78
N TRP A 120 -31.99 -6.49 0.79
CA TRP A 120 -31.56 -7.88 0.98
C TRP A 120 -30.03 -8.00 1.06
N PRO A 121 -29.52 -8.93 1.88
CA PRO A 121 -28.08 -9.18 1.96
C PRO A 121 -27.51 -9.60 0.60
N LEU A 122 -26.49 -8.89 0.16
CA LEU A 122 -25.73 -9.25 -1.06
C LEU A 122 -24.83 -10.46 -0.79
N LYS A 123 -24.93 -11.46 -1.67
CA LYS A 123 -24.03 -12.60 -1.65
C LYS A 123 -22.73 -12.22 -2.35
N LEU A 124 -21.67 -12.06 -1.58
CA LEU A 124 -20.36 -11.70 -2.08
C LEU A 124 -19.50 -12.94 -2.35
N PRO A 125 -18.54 -12.87 -3.28
CA PRO A 125 -17.57 -13.94 -3.48
C PRO A 125 -16.71 -14.12 -2.22
N SER A 126 -16.43 -15.37 -1.86
CA SER A 126 -15.63 -15.71 -0.68
C SER A 126 -14.25 -16.24 -1.11
N PRO A 127 -13.18 -15.99 -0.34
CA PRO A 127 -13.14 -15.19 0.92
C PRO A 127 -12.87 -13.70 0.70
N HIS A 128 -12.57 -13.27 -0.53
CA HIS A 128 -12.14 -11.90 -0.81
C HIS A 128 -12.83 -11.32 -2.04
N ILE A 129 -12.94 -9.99 -2.07
CA ILE A 129 -13.39 -9.22 -3.23
C ILE A 129 -12.43 -8.05 -3.48
N ALA A 130 -12.09 -7.77 -4.74
CA ALA A 130 -11.33 -6.58 -5.10
C ALA A 130 -12.21 -5.31 -5.01
N VAL A 131 -11.61 -4.18 -4.64
CA VAL A 131 -12.31 -2.88 -4.53
C VAL A 131 -13.05 -2.55 -5.83
N GLU A 132 -12.42 -2.72 -6.99
CA GLU A 132 -13.02 -2.47 -8.31
C GLU A 132 -14.29 -3.31 -8.59
N LYS A 133 -14.38 -4.50 -7.99
CA LYS A 133 -15.54 -5.38 -8.12
C LYS A 133 -16.60 -5.09 -7.05
N LEU A 134 -16.20 -4.49 -5.92
CA LEU A 134 -17.11 -4.11 -4.85
C LEU A 134 -17.90 -2.84 -5.20
N VAL A 135 -17.21 -1.80 -5.73
CA VAL A 135 -17.80 -0.50 -5.99
C VAL A 135 -19.09 -0.57 -6.83
N PRO A 136 -19.17 -1.33 -7.93
CA PRO A 136 -20.40 -1.45 -8.72
C PRO A 136 -21.57 -2.14 -7.99
N LEU A 137 -21.30 -2.85 -6.89
CA LEU A 137 -22.32 -3.53 -6.09
C LEU A 137 -22.94 -2.63 -5.03
N ILE A 138 -22.41 -1.44 -4.81
CA ILE A 138 -22.93 -0.47 -3.84
C ILE A 138 -24.16 0.19 -4.45
N PRO A 139 -25.35 0.03 -3.87
CA PRO A 139 -26.57 0.64 -4.43
C PRO A 139 -26.54 2.16 -4.31
N ALA A 140 -27.08 2.85 -5.32
CA ALA A 140 -27.05 4.31 -5.40
C ALA A 140 -27.63 4.99 -4.14
N GLN A 141 -28.69 4.42 -3.55
CA GLN A 141 -29.30 4.95 -2.33
C GLN A 141 -28.44 4.79 -1.07
N ALA A 142 -27.36 4.03 -1.11
CA ALA A 142 -26.42 3.90 0.00
C ALA A 142 -25.46 5.10 0.08
N TYR A 143 -25.33 5.87 -1.00
CA TYR A 143 -24.51 7.06 -1.02
C TYR A 143 -25.24 8.23 -0.35
N ARG A 144 -24.45 9.07 0.32
CA ARG A 144 -24.92 10.31 0.94
C ARG A 144 -24.16 11.48 0.36
N SER A 145 -24.86 12.59 0.11
CA SER A 145 -24.22 13.81 -0.34
C SER A 145 -23.43 14.45 0.80
N LEU A 146 -22.24 14.94 0.47
CA LEU A 146 -21.37 15.72 1.33
C LEU A 146 -20.88 16.93 0.54
N THR A 147 -21.20 18.13 1.02
CA THR A 147 -20.71 19.36 0.39
C THR A 147 -19.46 19.84 1.13
N VAL A 148 -18.36 20.01 0.40
CA VAL A 148 -17.10 20.54 0.90
C VAL A 148 -16.74 21.74 0.03
N ALA A 149 -16.70 22.92 0.64
CA ALA A 149 -16.63 24.19 -0.06
C ALA A 149 -17.76 24.32 -1.08
N GLU A 150 -17.44 24.46 -2.38
CA GLU A 150 -18.45 24.62 -3.46
C GLU A 150 -18.75 23.30 -4.19
N HIS A 151 -18.11 22.18 -3.79
CA HIS A 151 -18.27 20.88 -4.46
C HIS A 151 -19.13 19.94 -3.64
N THR A 152 -20.04 19.23 -4.31
CA THR A 152 -20.89 18.21 -3.70
C THR A 152 -20.40 16.83 -4.15
N TYR A 153 -20.06 16.00 -3.16
CA TYR A 153 -19.62 14.62 -3.36
C TYR A 153 -20.66 13.64 -2.88
N TRP A 154 -20.84 12.56 -3.60
CA TRP A 154 -21.60 11.41 -3.16
C TRP A 154 -20.66 10.41 -2.50
N CYS A 155 -20.84 10.15 -1.21
CA CYS A 155 -19.93 9.37 -0.41
C CYS A 155 -20.61 8.13 0.17
N PHE A 156 -19.95 6.99 0.09
CA PHE A 156 -20.30 5.77 0.80
C PHE A 156 -19.14 5.37 1.71
N THR A 157 -19.42 4.96 2.94
CA THR A 157 -18.38 4.52 3.89
C THR A 157 -18.63 3.10 4.36
N LEU A 158 -17.55 2.33 4.45
CA LEU A 158 -17.59 0.95 4.90
C LEU A 158 -16.37 0.64 5.76
N VAL A 159 -16.59 -0.08 6.87
CA VAL A 159 -15.50 -0.61 7.67
C VAL A 159 -15.25 -2.04 7.24
N VAL A 160 -14.02 -2.31 6.80
CA VAL A 160 -13.61 -3.60 6.23
C VAL A 160 -12.29 -4.06 6.84
N ARG A 161 -11.99 -5.34 6.68
CA ARG A 161 -10.66 -5.87 6.93
C ARG A 161 -9.90 -6.06 5.60
N ILE A 162 -8.69 -5.57 5.57
CA ILE A 162 -7.72 -5.79 4.49
C ILE A 162 -6.63 -6.71 5.05
N PRO A 163 -6.28 -7.83 4.40
CA PRO A 163 -5.38 -8.84 4.97
C PRO A 163 -4.08 -8.29 5.56
N THR A 164 -3.48 -7.30 4.88
CA THR A 164 -2.19 -6.72 5.28
C THR A 164 -2.29 -5.44 6.13
N LEU A 165 -3.47 -4.81 6.21
CA LEU A 165 -3.65 -3.51 6.87
C LEU A 165 -4.56 -3.59 8.11
N GLY A 166 -5.20 -4.75 8.33
CA GLY A 166 -6.17 -4.92 9.40
C GLY A 166 -7.52 -4.26 9.11
N LYS A 167 -8.18 -3.78 10.16
CA LYS A 167 -9.50 -3.14 10.08
C LYS A 167 -9.34 -1.67 9.72
N VAL A 168 -9.93 -1.27 8.60
CA VAL A 168 -9.87 0.09 8.07
C VAL A 168 -11.26 0.60 7.67
N ARG A 169 -11.44 1.91 7.64
CA ARG A 169 -12.61 2.54 7.04
C ARG A 169 -12.25 2.97 5.62
N ILE A 170 -12.99 2.49 4.64
CA ILE A 170 -12.89 2.96 3.26
C ILE A 170 -13.99 3.98 2.98
N VAL A 171 -13.68 4.93 2.13
CA VAL A 171 -14.63 5.91 1.58
C VAL A 171 -14.60 5.76 0.07
N VAL A 172 -15.76 5.54 -0.54
CA VAL A 172 -15.95 5.59 -1.98
C VAL A 172 -16.65 6.91 -2.27
N SER A 173 -16.08 7.73 -3.12
CA SER A 173 -16.65 9.03 -3.47
C SER A 173 -16.57 9.31 -4.96
N PHE A 174 -17.55 10.08 -5.46
CA PHE A 174 -17.56 10.66 -6.79
C PHE A 174 -18.28 12.03 -6.72
N GLU A 175 -17.95 12.88 -7.65
CA GLU A 175 -18.55 14.19 -7.85
C GLU A 175 -19.77 14.12 -8.78
#